data_bc01bf9caddb4bf1b127fef4ea13b0d2
#
_entry.id   bc01bf9caddb4bf1b127fef4ea13b0d2
#
_cell.length_a   1.000
_cell.length_b   1.000
_cell.length_c   1.000
_cell.angle_alpha   90.00
_cell.angle_beta   90.00
_cell.angle_gamma   90.00
#
_symmetry.space_group_name_H-M   'P 1'
#
loop_
_entity.id
_entity.type
_entity.pdbx_description
1 polymer ?
#
loop_
_entity_poly.entity_id
_entity_poly.type
_entity_poly.pdbx_seq_one_letter_code
_entity_poly.pdbx_strand_id
1 'polypeptide(L)'
;MVYDSEYHTERELKEIQNWDIKDTHNLIERLRDMWEYKNYFIENWGIDNIHNERPVLMLELHTGGWSGNEDIIEALQNHKLFWTMWWWKTERGGHYYFEVDFAQIGFKPVSQFTKENKITRQYVSKAKEKFEWVKISHGKRLIRAVEKV
;
A
#
# COMPACT_ATOMS: atom_id res chain seq x y z
N MET A 1 -22.49 11.60 -16.55
CA MET A 1 -21.74 12.84 -16.73
C MET A 1 -20.31 12.62 -16.24
N VAL A 2 -19.37 12.86 -17.12
CA VAL A 2 -17.95 12.76 -16.73
C VAL A 2 -17.61 14.00 -15.93
N TYR A 3 -17.10 13.78 -14.72
CA TYR A 3 -16.71 14.86 -13.85
C TYR A 3 -15.25 14.69 -13.47
N ASP A 4 -14.41 15.60 -13.89
CA ASP A 4 -13.02 15.67 -13.43
C ASP A 4 -12.96 16.57 -12.22
N SER A 5 -12.24 16.11 -11.20
CA SER A 5 -11.92 16.95 -10.09
C SER A 5 -10.98 18.07 -10.58
N GLU A 6 -10.96 19.20 -9.90
CA GLU A 6 -10.06 20.31 -10.20
C GLU A 6 -8.59 19.89 -10.15
N TYR A 7 -8.25 18.85 -9.37
CA TYR A 7 -6.88 18.44 -9.06
C TYR A 7 -6.49 17.10 -9.69
N HIS A 8 -7.46 16.20 -9.84
CA HIS A 8 -7.24 14.89 -10.41
C HIS A 8 -8.34 14.56 -11.42
N THR A 9 -7.98 13.85 -12.48
CA THR A 9 -8.97 13.45 -13.47
C THR A 9 -9.84 12.34 -12.92
N GLU A 10 -11.05 12.21 -13.48
CA GLU A 10 -11.94 11.09 -13.17
C GLU A 10 -11.26 9.76 -13.44
N ARG A 11 -10.47 9.69 -14.51
CA ARG A 11 -9.71 8.49 -14.87
C ARG A 11 -8.70 8.10 -13.80
N GLU A 12 -7.97 9.06 -13.26
CA GLU A 12 -7.01 8.82 -12.18
C GLU A 12 -7.70 8.30 -10.91
N LEU A 13 -8.83 8.91 -10.55
CA LEU A 13 -9.58 8.49 -9.37
C LEU A 13 -10.21 7.10 -9.55
N LYS A 14 -10.71 6.80 -10.74
CA LYS A 14 -11.24 5.46 -11.05
C LYS A 14 -10.14 4.41 -11.07
N GLU A 15 -8.95 4.75 -11.51
CA GLU A 15 -7.80 3.85 -11.46
C GLU A 15 -7.52 3.43 -10.01
N ILE A 16 -7.57 4.37 -9.07
CA ILE A 16 -7.44 4.06 -7.64
C ILE A 16 -8.56 3.12 -7.19
N GLN A 17 -9.81 3.45 -7.52
CA GLN A 17 -10.98 2.65 -7.14
C GLN A 17 -10.91 1.20 -7.62
N ASN A 18 -10.31 0.97 -8.77
CA ASN A 18 -10.27 -0.34 -9.43
C ASN A 18 -8.90 -1.02 -9.33
N TRP A 19 -7.99 -0.47 -8.55
CA TRP A 19 -6.65 -1.02 -8.39
C TRP A 19 -6.71 -2.44 -7.82
N ASP A 20 -5.90 -3.35 -8.36
CA ASP A 20 -5.84 -4.72 -7.86
C ASP A 20 -5.30 -4.69 -6.41
N ILE A 21 -6.05 -5.25 -5.48
CA ILE A 21 -5.65 -5.28 -4.06
C ILE A 21 -4.32 -6.00 -3.86
N LYS A 22 -4.00 -6.99 -4.69
CA LYS A 22 -2.72 -7.69 -4.63
C LYS A 22 -1.55 -6.80 -5.02
N ASP A 23 -1.82 -5.70 -5.70
CA ASP A 23 -0.84 -4.71 -6.12
C ASP A 23 -0.84 -3.47 -5.22
N THR A 24 -1.21 -3.64 -3.96
CA THR A 24 -1.30 -2.54 -2.98
C THR A 24 0.01 -1.76 -2.86
N HIS A 25 1.15 -2.42 -2.95
CA HIS A 25 2.46 -1.75 -2.85
C HIS A 25 2.65 -0.68 -3.92
N ASN A 26 2.24 -0.96 -5.17
CA ASN A 26 2.30 0.02 -6.24
C ASN A 26 1.21 1.09 -6.11
N LEU A 27 0.05 0.71 -5.58
CA LEU A 27 -1.00 1.70 -5.27
C LEU A 27 -0.48 2.73 -4.26
N ILE A 28 0.20 2.29 -3.22
CA ILE A 28 0.76 3.20 -2.21
C ILE A 28 1.75 4.17 -2.85
N GLU A 29 2.62 3.71 -3.75
CA GLU A 29 3.52 4.58 -4.50
C GLU A 29 2.75 5.62 -5.32
N ARG A 30 1.69 5.17 -6.00
CA ARG A 30 0.83 6.06 -6.79
C ARG A 30 0.15 7.10 -5.92
N LEU A 31 -0.38 6.70 -4.78
CA LEU A 31 -1.01 7.62 -3.81
C LEU A 31 0.00 8.65 -3.31
N ARG A 32 1.21 8.21 -3.01
CA ARG A 32 2.29 9.11 -2.54
C ARG A 32 2.60 10.18 -3.59
N ASP A 33 2.66 9.79 -4.86
CA ASP A 33 2.94 10.72 -5.95
C ASP A 33 1.81 11.74 -6.15
N MET A 34 0.57 11.32 -5.95
CA MET A 34 -0.60 12.17 -6.12
C MET A 34 -0.91 13.06 -4.91
N TRP A 35 -0.39 12.69 -3.73
CA TRP A 35 -0.72 13.39 -2.48
C TRP A 35 -0.07 14.76 -2.43
N GLU A 36 -0.86 15.78 -2.15
CA GLU A 36 -0.35 17.12 -1.89
C GLU A 36 0.09 17.23 -0.44
N TYR A 37 1.11 18.02 -0.17
CA TYR A 37 1.74 18.12 1.17
C TYR A 37 2.37 16.79 1.58
N LYS A 38 3.57 16.51 1.05
CA LYS A 38 4.26 15.23 1.24
C LYS A 38 4.48 14.85 2.70
N ASN A 39 4.63 15.82 3.58
CA ASN A 39 4.77 15.59 5.01
C ASN A 39 3.46 15.11 5.69
N TYR A 40 2.34 15.14 4.97
CA TYR A 40 1.06 14.62 5.45
C TYR A 40 0.79 13.19 4.95
N PHE A 41 1.72 12.63 4.21
CA PHE A 41 1.69 11.23 3.78
C PHE A 41 2.79 10.50 4.55
N ILE A 42 2.41 9.81 5.62
CA ILE A 42 3.36 9.23 6.58
C ILE A 42 3.34 7.71 6.48
N GLU A 43 4.51 7.11 6.36
CA GLU A 43 4.68 5.66 6.26
C GLU A 43 5.65 5.20 7.33
N ASN A 44 5.22 4.30 8.21
CA ASN A 44 6.06 3.73 9.25
C ASN A 44 5.79 2.24 9.39
N TRP A 45 6.84 1.44 9.48
CA TRP A 45 6.69 0.04 9.82
C TRP A 45 6.52 -0.13 11.32
N GLY A 46 5.59 -0.98 11.72
CA GLY A 46 5.29 -1.23 13.11
C GLY A 46 4.53 -2.53 13.30
N ILE A 47 4.00 -2.72 14.50
CA ILE A 47 3.17 -3.88 14.84
C ILE A 47 1.71 -3.45 14.81
N ASP A 48 0.83 -4.31 14.28
CA ASP A 48 -0.59 -4.01 14.16
C ASP A 48 -1.24 -3.68 15.51
N ASN A 49 -2.22 -2.77 15.49
CA ASN A 49 -2.92 -2.35 16.69
C ASN A 49 -4.00 -3.32 17.14
N ILE A 50 -4.50 -4.16 16.21
CA ILE A 50 -5.62 -5.07 16.50
C ILE A 50 -5.17 -6.27 17.33
N HIS A 51 -4.13 -6.99 16.87
CA HIS A 51 -3.65 -8.20 17.52
C HIS A 51 -2.30 -8.04 18.19
N ASN A 52 -1.60 -6.95 17.91
CA ASN A 52 -0.28 -6.62 18.45
C ASN A 52 0.76 -7.72 18.20
N GLU A 53 0.72 -8.34 17.03
CA GLU A 53 1.61 -9.47 16.71
C GLU A 53 2.15 -9.48 15.28
N ARG A 54 1.58 -8.67 14.36
CA ARG A 54 1.97 -8.70 12.94
C ARG A 54 2.71 -7.45 12.51
N PRO A 55 3.82 -7.60 11.76
CA PRO A 55 4.45 -6.42 11.15
C PRO A 55 3.56 -5.88 10.03
N VAL A 56 3.26 -4.60 10.10
CA VAL A 56 2.43 -3.90 9.11
C VAL A 56 3.08 -2.58 8.71
N LEU A 57 2.76 -2.11 7.51
CA LEU A 57 3.05 -0.74 7.14
C LEU A 57 1.91 0.13 7.67
N MET A 58 2.25 1.01 8.60
CA MET A 58 1.31 1.99 9.11
C MET A 58 1.31 3.20 8.18
N LEU A 59 0.18 3.45 7.54
CA LEU A 59 0.01 4.53 6.59
C LEU A 59 -0.92 5.57 7.20
N GLU A 60 -0.42 6.79 7.35
CA GLU A 60 -1.22 7.90 7.86
C GLU A 60 -1.41 8.93 6.75
N LEU A 61 -2.64 9.18 6.39
CA LEU A 61 -3.00 10.13 5.36
C LEU A 61 -3.77 11.29 5.98
N HIS A 62 -3.16 12.46 5.96
CA HIS A 62 -3.78 13.68 6.46
C HIS A 62 -4.11 14.56 5.28
N THR A 63 -5.38 14.92 5.10
CA THR A 63 -5.82 15.66 3.92
C THR A 63 -5.42 17.14 3.94
N GLY A 64 -5.20 17.69 5.13
CA GLY A 64 -4.88 19.10 5.28
C GLY A 64 -5.99 20.03 4.78
N GLY A 65 -7.20 19.51 4.65
CA GLY A 65 -8.34 20.28 4.12
C GLY A 65 -8.26 20.52 2.60
N TRP A 66 -7.32 19.86 1.90
CA TRP A 66 -7.16 20.03 0.46
C TRP A 66 -8.09 19.06 -0.29
N SER A 67 -8.91 19.64 -1.18
CA SER A 67 -9.95 18.88 -1.90
C SER A 67 -9.37 17.75 -2.75
N GLY A 68 -8.20 17.94 -3.34
CA GLY A 68 -7.54 16.88 -4.12
C GLY A 68 -7.21 15.65 -3.29
N ASN A 69 -6.73 15.86 -2.06
CA ASN A 69 -6.46 14.75 -1.12
C ASN A 69 -7.76 14.09 -0.66
N GLU A 70 -8.79 14.89 -0.43
CA GLU A 70 -10.10 14.36 -0.04
C GLU A 70 -10.73 13.52 -1.15
N ASP A 71 -10.54 13.89 -2.41
CA ASP A 71 -10.98 13.09 -3.56
C ASP A 71 -10.27 11.73 -3.62
N ILE A 72 -8.97 11.69 -3.29
CA ILE A 72 -8.24 10.44 -3.21
C ILE A 72 -8.81 9.55 -2.09
N ILE A 73 -9.11 10.11 -0.94
CA ILE A 73 -9.73 9.36 0.17
C ILE A 73 -11.09 8.79 -0.27
N GLU A 74 -11.90 9.58 -0.97
CA GLU A 74 -13.18 9.10 -1.48
C GLU A 74 -12.99 7.92 -2.44
N ALA A 75 -12.00 8.00 -3.33
CA ALA A 75 -11.69 6.91 -4.24
C ALA A 75 -11.27 5.64 -3.47
N LEU A 76 -10.48 5.78 -2.41
CA LEU A 76 -10.10 4.65 -1.55
C LEU A 76 -11.31 4.07 -0.80
N GLN A 77 -12.23 4.91 -0.34
CA GLN A 77 -13.46 4.46 0.30
C GLN A 77 -14.33 3.66 -0.67
N ASN A 78 -14.31 4.02 -1.93
CA ASN A 78 -15.02 3.30 -2.98
C ASN A 78 -14.31 2.02 -3.42
N HIS A 79 -13.04 1.86 -3.07
CA HIS A 79 -12.32 0.60 -3.23
C HIS A 79 -12.60 -0.27 -2.00
N LYS A 80 -13.65 -1.08 -2.08
CA LYS A 80 -14.18 -1.80 -0.92
C LYS A 80 -13.17 -2.73 -0.27
N LEU A 81 -12.39 -3.46 -1.07
CA LEU A 81 -11.37 -4.37 -0.52
C LEU A 81 -10.27 -3.61 0.19
N PHE A 82 -9.77 -2.52 -0.41
CA PHE A 82 -8.74 -1.70 0.22
C PHE A 82 -9.21 -1.20 1.59
N TRP A 83 -10.39 -0.62 1.62
CA TRP A 83 -10.94 -0.06 2.86
C TRP A 83 -11.16 -1.14 3.91
N THR A 84 -11.77 -2.25 3.53
CA THR A 84 -12.06 -3.36 4.45
C THR A 84 -10.79 -4.02 4.99
N MET A 85 -9.79 -4.21 4.16
CA MET A 85 -8.57 -4.90 4.58
C MET A 85 -7.61 -4.02 5.37
N TRP A 86 -7.48 -2.76 5.00
CA TRP A 86 -6.39 -1.93 5.52
C TRP A 86 -6.82 -0.80 6.44
N TRP A 87 -8.06 -0.35 6.41
CA TRP A 87 -8.51 0.75 7.26
C TRP A 87 -8.42 0.37 8.74
N TRP A 88 -7.77 1.23 9.53
CA TRP A 88 -7.64 1.08 10.98
C TRP A 88 -8.60 2.01 11.72
N LYS A 89 -8.47 3.31 11.49
CA LYS A 89 -9.32 4.32 12.13
C LYS A 89 -9.33 5.62 11.32
N THR A 90 -10.32 6.44 11.62
CA THR A 90 -10.42 7.81 11.12
C THR A 90 -10.58 8.74 12.30
N GLU A 91 -9.85 9.85 12.27
CA GLU A 91 -10.02 10.91 13.26
C GLU A 91 -10.58 12.15 12.58
N ARG A 92 -11.36 12.91 13.34
CA ARG A 92 -11.98 14.14 12.88
C ARG A 92 -10.91 15.12 12.38
N GLY A 93 -11.21 15.80 11.29
CA GLY A 93 -10.28 16.76 10.69
C GLY A 93 -9.48 16.21 9.51
N GLY A 94 -9.91 15.10 8.92
CA GLY A 94 -9.27 14.54 7.73
C GLY A 94 -8.05 13.69 8.01
N HIS A 95 -8.06 12.92 9.09
CA HIS A 95 -6.97 12.05 9.47
C HIS A 95 -7.38 10.59 9.32
N TYR A 96 -6.69 9.86 8.44
CA TYR A 96 -7.00 8.48 8.07
C TYR A 96 -5.80 7.59 8.32
N TYR A 97 -6.04 6.45 8.97
CA TYR A 97 -4.98 5.53 9.39
C TYR A 97 -5.25 4.14 8.83
N PHE A 98 -4.23 3.56 8.22
CA PHE A 98 -4.30 2.24 7.62
C PHE A 98 -3.17 1.37 8.13
N GLU A 99 -3.44 0.08 8.26
CA GLU A 99 -2.44 -0.93 8.57
C GLU A 99 -2.40 -1.92 7.41
N VAL A 100 -1.31 -1.87 6.64
CA VAL A 100 -1.17 -2.73 5.46
C VAL A 100 -0.31 -3.93 5.82
N ASP A 101 -0.95 -5.09 5.87
CA ASP A 101 -0.29 -6.36 6.14
C ASP A 101 -0.01 -7.07 4.81
N PHE A 102 1.20 -6.89 4.30
CA PHE A 102 1.60 -7.45 3.01
C PHE A 102 1.59 -8.97 2.97
N ALA A 103 1.65 -9.64 4.13
CA ALA A 103 1.53 -11.09 4.19
C ALA A 103 0.17 -11.57 3.66
N GLN A 104 -0.88 -10.77 3.85
CA GLN A 104 -2.23 -11.11 3.38
C GLN A 104 -2.35 -11.10 1.86
N ILE A 105 -1.42 -10.46 1.16
CA ILE A 105 -1.38 -10.46 -0.31
C ILE A 105 -0.15 -11.21 -0.85
N GLY A 106 0.41 -12.11 -0.04
CA GLY A 106 1.39 -13.09 -0.47
C GLY A 106 2.86 -12.71 -0.31
N PHE A 107 3.18 -11.56 0.28
CA PHE A 107 4.57 -11.19 0.52
C PHE A 107 5.12 -11.88 1.75
N LYS A 108 6.38 -12.26 1.72
CA LYS A 108 7.10 -12.91 2.82
C LYS A 108 8.50 -12.32 2.98
N PRO A 109 9.08 -12.37 4.19
CA PRO A 109 10.50 -12.06 4.34
C PRO A 109 11.33 -12.96 3.43
N VAL A 110 12.42 -12.43 2.89
CA VAL A 110 13.29 -13.18 1.96
C VAL A 110 13.77 -14.48 2.60
N SER A 111 14.16 -14.46 3.87
CA SER A 111 14.63 -15.67 4.59
C SER A 111 13.56 -16.75 4.65
N GLN A 112 12.31 -16.37 4.91
CA GLN A 112 11.20 -17.32 4.96
C GLN A 112 10.89 -17.89 3.57
N PHE A 113 10.83 -17.01 2.56
CA PHE A 113 10.52 -17.38 1.18
C PHE A 113 11.55 -18.38 0.64
N THR A 114 12.85 -18.08 0.83
CA THR A 114 13.93 -18.96 0.34
C THR A 114 13.90 -20.32 1.01
N LYS A 115 13.64 -20.36 2.32
CA LYS A 115 13.53 -21.61 3.07
C LYS A 115 12.34 -22.47 2.60
N GLU A 116 11.16 -21.86 2.46
CA GLU A 116 9.95 -22.57 2.05
C GLU A 116 10.02 -23.08 0.60
N ASN A 117 10.67 -22.34 -0.28
CA ASN A 117 10.77 -22.68 -1.69
C ASN A 117 12.06 -23.41 -2.07
N LYS A 118 12.91 -23.70 -1.09
CA LYS A 118 14.18 -24.42 -1.28
C LYS A 118 15.06 -23.77 -2.34
N ILE A 119 15.18 -22.45 -2.30
CA ILE A 119 16.05 -21.67 -3.18
C ILE A 119 16.99 -20.82 -2.33
N THR A 120 18.04 -20.27 -2.97
CA THR A 120 19.04 -19.48 -2.28
C THR A 120 18.76 -17.98 -2.41
N ARG A 121 19.32 -17.19 -1.48
CA ARG A 121 19.29 -15.73 -1.60
C ARG A 121 20.01 -15.24 -2.84
N GLN A 122 21.07 -15.94 -3.25
CA GLN A 122 21.81 -15.62 -4.47
C GLN A 122 20.92 -15.77 -5.70
N TYR A 123 20.12 -16.85 -5.78
CA TYR A 123 19.16 -17.03 -6.85
C TYR A 123 18.16 -15.89 -6.93
N VAL A 124 17.58 -15.51 -5.79
CA VAL A 124 16.63 -14.40 -5.72
C VAL A 124 17.27 -13.11 -6.21
N SER A 125 18.50 -12.82 -5.78
CA SER A 125 19.24 -11.62 -6.21
C SER A 125 19.52 -11.59 -7.71
N LYS A 126 19.79 -12.75 -8.30
CA LYS A 126 20.10 -12.85 -9.74
C LYS A 126 18.86 -12.84 -10.62
N ALA A 127 17.74 -13.34 -10.08
CA ALA A 127 16.48 -13.44 -10.81
C ALA A 127 15.46 -12.41 -10.33
N LYS A 128 15.89 -11.18 -10.11
CA LYS A 128 15.06 -10.10 -9.55
C LYS A 128 13.76 -9.89 -10.29
N GLU A 129 13.76 -10.06 -11.60
CA GLU A 129 12.58 -9.87 -12.45
C GLU A 129 11.47 -10.89 -12.20
N LYS A 130 11.77 -11.98 -11.51
CA LYS A 130 10.80 -13.03 -11.16
C LYS A 130 10.06 -12.74 -9.87
N PHE A 131 10.45 -11.69 -9.17
CA PHE A 131 9.91 -11.36 -7.84
C PHE A 131 9.43 -9.92 -7.77
N GLU A 132 8.38 -9.71 -6.98
CA GLU A 132 7.95 -8.38 -6.58
C GLU A 132 8.50 -8.11 -5.18
N TRP A 133 8.86 -6.85 -4.92
CA TRP A 133 9.60 -6.46 -3.72
C TRP A 133 8.90 -5.35 -2.98
N VAL A 134 8.93 -5.44 -1.65
CA VAL A 134 8.54 -4.35 -0.75
C VAL A 134 9.71 -4.10 0.20
N LYS A 135 10.20 -2.87 0.22
CA LYS A 135 11.29 -2.48 1.12
C LYS A 135 10.74 -2.14 2.50
N ILE A 136 11.34 -2.76 3.51
CA ILE A 136 11.12 -2.39 4.91
C ILE A 136 12.35 -1.58 5.34
N SER A 137 12.22 -0.78 6.41
CA SER A 137 13.35 -0.06 6.98
C SER A 137 14.50 -1.01 7.37
N HIS A 138 15.74 -0.51 7.39
CA HIS A 138 16.95 -1.24 7.78
C HIS A 138 17.37 -2.37 6.82
N GLY A 139 17.12 -2.18 5.52
CA GLY A 139 17.58 -3.13 4.50
C GLY A 139 16.78 -4.42 4.42
N LYS A 140 15.77 -4.60 5.23
CA LYS A 140 14.87 -5.75 5.14
C LYS A 140 13.91 -5.58 3.97
N ARG A 141 13.58 -6.69 3.32
CA ARG A 141 12.67 -6.71 2.18
C ARG A 141 11.70 -7.88 2.29
N LEU A 142 10.49 -7.64 1.78
CA LEU A 142 9.51 -8.69 1.55
C LEU A 142 9.49 -9.01 0.06
N ILE A 143 9.27 -10.27 -0.27
CA ILE A 143 9.19 -10.70 -1.67
C ILE A 143 7.98 -11.56 -1.91
N ARG A 144 7.57 -11.59 -3.18
CA ARG A 144 6.49 -12.43 -3.69
C ARG A 144 6.85 -12.79 -5.13
N ALA A 145 6.60 -14.04 -5.53
CA ALA A 145 6.81 -14.44 -6.92
C ALA A 145 5.85 -13.68 -7.84
N VAL A 146 6.34 -13.26 -9.00
CA VAL A 146 5.50 -12.65 -10.03
C VAL A 146 4.57 -13.72 -10.58
N GLU A 147 3.27 -13.43 -10.62
CA GLU A 147 2.30 -14.35 -11.20
C GLU A 147 2.52 -14.40 -12.72
N LYS A 148 2.61 -15.61 -13.23
CA LYS A 148 2.64 -15.83 -14.68
C LYS A 148 1.21 -15.78 -15.20
N VAL A 149 0.97 -14.84 -16.06
CA VAL A 149 -0.31 -14.72 -16.78
C VAL A 149 -0.32 -15.66 -17.97
#